data_08fb2af18072dab0ca04fb9954dbcade
#
_entry.id   08fb2af18072dab0ca04fb9954dbcade
#
_cell.length_a   1.000
_cell.length_b   1.000
_cell.length_c   1.000
_cell.angle_alpha   90.00
_cell.angle_beta   90.00
_cell.angle_gamma   90.00
#
_symmetry.space_group_name_H-M   'P 1'
#
loop_
_entity.id
_entity.type
_entity.pdbx_description
1 polymer ?
#
loop_
_entity_poly.entity_id
_entity_poly.type
_entity_poly.pdbx_seq_one_letter_code
_entity_poly.pdbx_strand_id
1 'polypeptide(L)'
;NFKSPTCTEADKKAVKELAAIAGVKDTDAIFMEMLKAKSAVAGVPPMDLLHRDYKDFDMKGKKVGVGQLELATLDQVASMRDALYAAMKEQKGSERHSVLLMLTDVVKEGTDLMVISDDPAMIESAFGKKLQGNSMWIDGMMSRKKQTVPNLQKAFGC
;
A
#
# COMPACT_ATOMS: atom_id res chain seq x y z
N ASN A 1 -1.69 5.08 13.77
CA ASN A 1 -2.89 4.86 12.97
C ASN A 1 -3.83 3.87 13.69
N PHE A 2 -4.91 4.38 14.31
CA PHE A 2 -5.89 3.55 15.03
C PHE A 2 -6.76 2.68 14.12
N LYS A 3 -6.71 2.90 12.81
CA LYS A 3 -7.45 2.15 11.79
C LYS A 3 -6.61 0.99 11.21
N SER A 4 -5.34 0.87 11.60
CA SER A 4 -4.52 -0.26 11.18
C SER A 4 -4.99 -1.56 11.84
N PRO A 5 -5.01 -2.69 11.12
CA PRO A 5 -5.31 -4.00 11.70
C PRO A 5 -4.28 -4.48 12.74
N THR A 6 -3.20 -3.70 12.94
CA THR A 6 -2.18 -3.94 13.97
C THR A 6 -2.42 -3.13 15.24
N CYS A 7 -3.34 -2.14 15.23
CA CYS A 7 -3.67 -1.33 16.39
C CYS A 7 -4.49 -2.14 17.40
N THR A 8 -4.11 -2.05 18.66
CA THR A 8 -4.78 -2.73 19.78
C THR A 8 -5.54 -1.73 20.69
N GLU A 9 -6.41 -2.22 21.57
CA GLU A 9 -7.05 -1.36 22.57
C GLU A 9 -6.04 -0.77 23.56
N ALA A 10 -4.93 -1.50 23.83
CA ALA A 10 -3.83 -0.98 24.65
C ALA A 10 -3.18 0.26 24.03
N ASP A 11 -2.97 0.25 22.69
CA ASP A 11 -2.42 1.41 21.97
C ASP A 11 -3.35 2.62 22.08
N LYS A 12 -4.66 2.42 21.94
CA LYS A 12 -5.65 3.49 22.07
C LYS A 12 -5.68 4.09 23.47
N LYS A 13 -5.59 3.23 24.50
CA LYS A 13 -5.54 3.66 25.90
C LYS A 13 -4.26 4.46 26.17
N ALA A 14 -3.11 3.95 25.74
CA ALA A 14 -1.82 4.62 25.92
C ALA A 14 -1.81 6.02 25.26
N VAL A 15 -2.37 6.17 24.07
CA VAL A 15 -2.45 7.49 23.40
C VAL A 15 -3.29 8.47 24.22
N LYS A 16 -4.43 8.04 24.78
CA LYS A 16 -5.26 8.92 25.62
C LYS A 16 -4.52 9.39 26.87
N GLU A 17 -3.81 8.49 27.54
CA GLU A 17 -3.04 8.79 28.75
C GLU A 17 -1.87 9.73 28.44
N LEU A 18 -1.10 9.44 27.38
CA LEU A 18 0.02 10.26 26.98
C LEU A 18 -0.41 11.65 26.48
N ALA A 19 -1.51 11.73 25.74
CA ALA A 19 -2.08 13.00 25.30
C ALA A 19 -2.49 13.88 26.49
N ALA A 20 -3.10 13.29 27.51
CA ALA A 20 -3.45 14.03 28.72
C ALA A 20 -2.21 14.58 29.45
N ILE A 21 -1.16 13.76 29.59
CA ILE A 21 0.12 14.17 30.22
C ILE A 21 0.79 15.28 29.42
N ALA A 22 0.79 15.17 28.08
CA ALA A 22 1.42 16.14 27.17
C ALA A 22 0.59 17.41 26.94
N GLY A 23 -0.63 17.50 27.46
CA GLY A 23 -1.55 18.60 27.21
C GLY A 23 -2.07 18.68 25.78
N VAL A 24 -2.03 17.56 25.05
CA VAL A 24 -2.52 17.46 23.65
C VAL A 24 -4.04 17.33 23.67
N LYS A 25 -4.72 18.33 23.07
CA LYS A 25 -6.20 18.33 23.00
C LYS A 25 -6.76 17.61 21.78
N ASP A 26 -6.00 17.56 20.67
CA ASP A 26 -6.43 16.98 19.40
C ASP A 26 -5.34 16.02 18.86
N THR A 27 -5.51 14.75 19.18
CA THR A 27 -4.61 13.68 18.73
C THR A 27 -4.78 13.37 17.25
N ASP A 28 -5.96 13.63 16.67
CA ASP A 28 -6.23 13.38 15.26
C ASP A 28 -5.54 14.42 14.38
N ALA A 29 -5.49 15.69 14.81
CA ALA A 29 -4.74 16.73 14.12
C ALA A 29 -3.23 16.37 14.07
N ILE A 30 -2.64 15.97 15.20
CA ILE A 30 -1.23 15.54 15.23
C ILE A 30 -1.02 14.33 14.34
N PHE A 31 -1.90 13.34 14.40
CA PHE A 31 -1.83 12.17 13.52
C PHE A 31 -1.84 12.57 12.04
N MET A 32 -2.73 13.48 11.64
CA MET A 32 -2.81 13.95 10.25
C MET A 32 -1.56 14.71 9.81
N GLU A 33 -0.95 15.52 10.67
CA GLU A 33 0.32 16.20 10.38
C GLU A 33 1.46 15.17 10.21
N MET A 34 1.59 14.22 11.12
CA MET A 34 2.58 13.14 11.03
C MET A 34 2.37 12.31 9.76
N LEU A 35 1.11 11.99 9.42
CA LEU A 35 0.78 11.23 8.22
C LEU A 35 1.18 12.00 6.96
N LYS A 36 0.84 13.28 6.85
CA LYS A 36 1.23 14.14 5.73
C LYS A 36 2.76 14.22 5.58
N ALA A 37 3.48 14.39 6.68
CA ALA A 37 4.93 14.44 6.67
C ALA A 37 5.54 13.09 6.22
N LYS A 38 5.05 11.98 6.77
CA LYS A 38 5.51 10.61 6.41
C LYS A 38 5.17 10.24 4.97
N SER A 39 4.02 10.66 4.48
CA SER A 39 3.52 10.35 3.14
C SER A 39 3.95 11.36 2.07
N ALA A 40 4.85 12.30 2.39
CA ALA A 40 5.34 13.26 1.42
C ALA A 40 5.98 12.55 0.21
N VAL A 41 5.49 12.88 -0.97
CA VAL A 41 5.93 12.30 -2.26
C VAL A 41 6.51 13.34 -3.21
N ALA A 42 6.29 14.63 -2.92
CA ALA A 42 6.71 15.74 -3.77
C ALA A 42 8.24 15.74 -3.94
N GLY A 43 8.71 15.79 -5.19
CA GLY A 43 10.13 15.82 -5.52
C GLY A 43 10.88 14.49 -5.35
N VAL A 44 10.20 13.41 -4.96
CA VAL A 44 10.82 12.08 -4.84
C VAL A 44 10.69 11.34 -6.18
N PRO A 45 11.79 10.79 -6.73
CA PRO A 45 11.74 9.99 -7.96
C PRO A 45 10.76 8.81 -7.85
N PRO A 46 10.01 8.47 -8.90
CA PRO A 46 9.02 7.38 -8.88
C PRO A 46 9.61 6.02 -8.48
N MET A 47 10.84 5.72 -8.89
CA MET A 47 11.53 4.48 -8.51
C MET A 47 11.83 4.43 -7.01
N ASP A 48 12.24 5.54 -6.42
CA ASP A 48 12.49 5.64 -4.97
C ASP A 48 11.20 5.52 -4.17
N LEU A 49 10.09 6.08 -4.70
CA LEU A 49 8.77 5.89 -4.12
C LEU A 49 8.35 4.41 -4.16
N LEU A 50 8.53 3.74 -5.30
CA LEU A 50 8.25 2.30 -5.42
C LEU A 50 9.05 1.48 -4.41
N HIS A 51 10.33 1.82 -4.21
CA HIS A 51 11.23 1.11 -3.31
C HIS A 51 11.12 1.51 -1.83
N ARG A 52 10.37 2.54 -1.49
CA ARG A 52 10.23 3.02 -0.10
C ARG A 52 9.80 1.92 0.87
N ASP A 53 8.88 1.05 0.46
CA ASP A 53 8.52 -0.19 1.16
C ASP A 53 8.18 -1.27 0.13
N TYR A 54 9.21 -1.82 -0.51
CA TYR A 54 9.10 -2.85 -1.55
C TYR A 54 9.73 -4.15 -1.09
N LYS A 55 9.10 -5.27 -1.42
CA LYS A 55 9.65 -6.61 -1.20
C LYS A 55 9.30 -7.56 -2.34
N ASP A 56 10.25 -8.39 -2.72
CA ASP A 56 10.03 -9.56 -3.57
C ASP A 56 9.62 -10.77 -2.73
N PHE A 57 8.69 -11.55 -3.26
CA PHE A 57 8.20 -12.80 -2.68
C PHE A 57 8.34 -13.91 -3.73
N ASP A 58 8.79 -15.08 -3.31
CA ASP A 58 8.68 -16.29 -4.12
C ASP A 58 7.31 -16.91 -3.93
N MET A 59 6.61 -17.15 -5.03
CA MET A 59 5.29 -17.78 -5.07
C MET A 59 5.34 -18.98 -6.02
N LYS A 60 5.75 -20.12 -5.51
CA LYS A 60 5.98 -21.35 -6.28
C LYS A 60 6.93 -21.14 -7.48
N GLY A 61 8.07 -20.54 -7.24
CA GLY A 61 9.08 -20.26 -8.26
C GLY A 61 8.76 -19.04 -9.14
N LYS A 62 7.65 -18.36 -8.89
CA LYS A 62 7.31 -17.09 -9.55
C LYS A 62 7.66 -15.93 -8.64
N LYS A 63 8.55 -15.06 -9.08
CA LYS A 63 8.94 -13.87 -8.32
C LYS A 63 7.88 -12.79 -8.47
N VAL A 64 7.30 -12.37 -7.34
CA VAL A 64 6.26 -11.34 -7.26
C VAL A 64 6.73 -10.20 -6.36
N GLY A 65 6.85 -9.01 -6.93
CA GLY A 65 7.22 -7.81 -6.20
C GLY A 65 5.98 -7.08 -5.68
N VAL A 66 6.00 -6.62 -4.43
CA VAL A 66 4.91 -5.85 -3.84
C VAL A 66 5.48 -4.65 -3.09
N GLY A 67 5.20 -3.46 -3.62
CA GLY A 67 5.46 -2.18 -2.97
C GLY A 67 4.23 -1.66 -2.23
N GLN A 68 4.43 -0.79 -1.24
CA GLN A 68 3.36 -0.08 -0.55
C GLN A 68 3.76 1.37 -0.28
N LEU A 69 2.88 2.30 -0.68
CA LEU A 69 2.91 3.70 -0.28
C LEU A 69 1.68 3.97 0.61
N GLU A 70 1.93 4.31 1.86
CA GLU A 70 0.89 4.83 2.76
C GLU A 70 0.75 6.33 2.50
N LEU A 71 -0.42 6.74 2.03
CA LEU A 71 -0.77 8.11 1.65
C LEU A 71 -1.87 8.66 2.57
N ALA A 72 -1.87 9.96 2.83
CA ALA A 72 -3.02 10.58 3.45
C ALA A 72 -4.24 10.44 2.54
N THR A 73 -4.09 10.81 1.26
CA THR A 73 -5.08 10.61 0.20
C THR A 73 -4.39 10.26 -1.12
N LEU A 74 -5.11 9.63 -2.05
CA LEU A 74 -4.61 9.29 -3.39
C LEU A 74 -4.26 10.52 -4.23
N ASP A 75 -4.81 11.70 -3.90
CA ASP A 75 -4.52 12.95 -4.62
C ASP A 75 -3.03 13.29 -4.59
N GLN A 76 -2.29 12.86 -3.55
CA GLN A 76 -0.86 13.09 -3.43
C GLN A 76 -0.04 12.48 -4.59
N VAL A 77 -0.55 11.44 -5.22
CA VAL A 77 0.13 10.74 -6.32
C VAL A 77 -0.63 10.80 -7.65
N ALA A 78 -1.73 11.54 -7.72
CA ALA A 78 -2.58 11.58 -8.90
C ALA A 78 -1.81 11.97 -10.18
N SER A 79 -0.96 12.99 -10.11
CA SER A 79 -0.12 13.44 -11.23
C SER A 79 1.08 12.55 -11.51
N MET A 80 1.39 11.60 -10.64
CA MET A 80 2.58 10.73 -10.73
C MET A 80 2.24 9.31 -11.18
N ARG A 81 0.96 8.99 -11.39
CA ARG A 81 0.51 7.61 -11.66
C ARG A 81 1.21 6.98 -12.87
N ASP A 82 1.32 7.71 -13.97
CA ASP A 82 1.99 7.21 -15.18
C ASP A 82 3.49 6.97 -14.94
N ALA A 83 4.12 7.87 -14.21
CA ALA A 83 5.54 7.74 -13.85
C ALA A 83 5.78 6.57 -12.88
N LEU A 84 4.89 6.35 -11.89
CA LEU A 84 4.93 5.18 -11.01
C LEU A 84 4.72 3.89 -11.82
N TYR A 85 3.78 3.90 -12.78
CA TYR A 85 3.55 2.73 -13.62
C TYR A 85 4.75 2.42 -14.52
N ALA A 86 5.44 3.45 -15.03
CA ALA A 86 6.70 3.27 -15.78
C ALA A 86 7.80 2.67 -14.89
N ALA A 87 7.96 3.16 -13.65
CA ALA A 87 8.90 2.59 -12.68
C ALA A 87 8.56 1.13 -12.35
N MET A 88 7.27 0.79 -12.20
CA MET A 88 6.84 -0.60 -11.99
C MET A 88 7.19 -1.50 -13.19
N LYS A 89 7.07 -1.00 -14.44
CA LYS A 89 7.47 -1.75 -15.65
C LYS A 89 8.97 -2.04 -15.65
N GLU A 90 9.78 -1.04 -15.34
CA GLU A 90 11.22 -1.18 -15.22
C GLU A 90 11.57 -2.20 -14.13
N GLN A 91 10.96 -2.08 -12.94
CA GLN A 91 11.16 -3.00 -11.82
C GLN A 91 10.75 -4.43 -12.14
N LYS A 92 9.68 -4.63 -12.92
CA LYS A 92 9.24 -5.96 -13.33
C LYS A 92 10.30 -6.63 -14.21
N GLY A 93 10.80 -5.93 -15.22
CA GLY A 93 11.72 -6.50 -16.19
C GLY A 93 11.24 -7.84 -16.72
N SER A 94 12.19 -8.74 -17.01
CA SER A 94 11.92 -10.13 -17.41
C SER A 94 11.99 -11.14 -16.24
N GLU A 95 12.47 -10.72 -15.09
CA GLU A 95 12.75 -11.62 -13.96
C GLU A 95 11.54 -11.84 -13.04
N ARG A 96 10.58 -10.92 -13.05
CA ARG A 96 9.40 -10.98 -12.18
C ARG A 96 8.16 -11.35 -12.98
N HIS A 97 7.38 -12.26 -12.43
CA HIS A 97 6.06 -12.59 -12.94
C HIS A 97 5.09 -11.40 -12.76
N SER A 98 5.16 -10.75 -11.62
CA SER A 98 4.28 -9.61 -11.33
C SER A 98 4.98 -8.56 -10.47
N VAL A 99 4.58 -7.29 -10.65
CA VAL A 99 4.86 -6.19 -9.72
C VAL A 99 3.55 -5.50 -9.39
N LEU A 100 3.28 -5.37 -8.10
CA LEU A 100 2.12 -4.69 -7.55
C LEU A 100 2.59 -3.50 -6.71
N LEU A 101 1.85 -2.39 -6.79
CA LEU A 101 2.05 -1.22 -5.94
C LEU A 101 0.75 -0.85 -5.25
N MET A 102 0.74 -0.98 -3.94
CA MET A 102 -0.36 -0.57 -3.07
C MET A 102 -0.29 0.94 -2.84
N LEU A 103 -1.21 1.70 -3.41
CA LEU A 103 -1.43 3.10 -3.06
C LEU A 103 -2.51 3.13 -1.97
N THR A 104 -2.07 3.08 -0.71
CA THR A 104 -2.96 2.95 0.45
C THR A 104 -3.44 4.32 0.90
N ASP A 105 -4.73 4.61 0.70
CA ASP A 105 -5.39 5.80 1.20
C ASP A 105 -5.82 5.58 2.65
N VAL A 106 -5.12 6.23 3.59
CA VAL A 106 -5.37 6.03 5.02
C VAL A 106 -6.67 6.66 5.47
N VAL A 107 -7.11 7.74 4.83
CA VAL A 107 -8.39 8.41 5.15
C VAL A 107 -9.57 7.59 4.68
N LYS A 108 -9.52 7.06 3.45
CA LYS A 108 -10.57 6.22 2.87
C LYS A 108 -10.51 4.76 3.33
N GLU A 109 -9.46 4.36 4.04
CA GLU A 109 -9.26 2.99 4.54
C GLU A 109 -9.29 1.92 3.45
N GLY A 110 -8.54 2.16 2.37
CA GLY A 110 -8.46 1.23 1.25
C GLY A 110 -7.21 1.43 0.43
N THR A 111 -7.05 0.60 -0.57
CA THR A 111 -5.89 0.63 -1.46
C THR A 111 -6.33 0.63 -2.91
N ASP A 112 -5.78 1.56 -3.69
CA ASP A 112 -5.76 1.45 -5.13
C ASP A 112 -4.52 0.62 -5.51
N LEU A 113 -4.76 -0.63 -5.93
CA LEU A 113 -3.72 -1.60 -6.23
C LEU A 113 -3.36 -1.51 -7.71
N MET A 114 -2.22 -0.90 -8.02
CA MET A 114 -1.65 -0.90 -9.37
C MET A 114 -0.98 -2.25 -9.65
N VAL A 115 -1.16 -2.76 -10.87
CA VAL A 115 -0.74 -4.12 -11.26
C VAL A 115 -0.03 -4.13 -12.60
N ILE A 116 1.10 -4.82 -12.65
CA ILE A 116 1.74 -5.31 -13.87
C ILE A 116 2.00 -6.80 -13.67
N SER A 117 1.46 -7.65 -14.54
CA SER A 117 1.55 -9.10 -14.38
C SER A 117 1.60 -9.80 -15.73
N ASP A 118 2.29 -10.94 -15.78
CA ASP A 118 2.23 -11.87 -16.92
C ASP A 118 0.89 -12.63 -16.94
N ASP A 119 0.18 -12.68 -15.79
CA ASP A 119 -1.18 -13.24 -15.68
C ASP A 119 -2.07 -12.30 -14.86
N PRO A 120 -2.63 -11.24 -15.45
CA PRO A 120 -3.54 -10.33 -14.76
C PRO A 120 -4.78 -10.99 -14.19
N ALA A 121 -5.30 -12.06 -14.86
CA ALA A 121 -6.49 -12.77 -14.41
C ALA A 121 -6.26 -13.48 -13.07
N MET A 122 -5.07 -14.01 -12.83
CA MET A 122 -4.68 -14.57 -11.54
C MET A 122 -4.72 -13.51 -10.44
N ILE A 123 -4.23 -12.30 -10.72
CA ILE A 123 -4.26 -11.20 -9.75
C ILE A 123 -5.71 -10.75 -9.48
N GLU A 124 -6.54 -10.62 -10.51
CA GLU A 124 -7.98 -10.33 -10.36
C GLU A 124 -8.67 -11.38 -9.48
N SER A 125 -8.37 -12.66 -9.70
CA SER A 125 -8.91 -13.76 -8.90
C SER A 125 -8.46 -13.68 -7.43
N ALA A 126 -7.19 -13.30 -7.18
CA ALA A 126 -6.65 -13.16 -5.82
C ALA A 126 -7.45 -12.17 -4.96
N PHE A 127 -7.97 -11.12 -5.58
CA PHE A 127 -8.69 -10.04 -4.88
C PHE A 127 -10.20 -10.03 -5.14
N GLY A 128 -10.70 -10.88 -6.03
CA GLY A 128 -12.13 -10.93 -6.42
C GLY A 128 -12.60 -9.62 -7.09
N LYS A 129 -11.69 -8.89 -7.74
CA LYS A 129 -11.94 -7.60 -8.38
C LYS A 129 -11.38 -7.60 -9.80
N LYS A 130 -12.00 -6.84 -10.69
CA LYS A 130 -11.48 -6.62 -12.04
C LYS A 130 -10.61 -5.37 -12.10
N LEU A 131 -9.56 -5.46 -12.91
CA LEU A 131 -8.73 -4.29 -13.23
C LEU A 131 -9.56 -3.27 -14.03
N GLN A 132 -9.45 -2.03 -13.64
CA GLN A 132 -9.90 -0.86 -14.39
C GLN A 132 -8.64 -0.16 -14.95
N GLY A 133 -8.33 -0.45 -16.22
CA GLY A 133 -7.03 -0.09 -16.76
C GLY A 133 -5.92 -0.93 -16.11
N ASN A 134 -5.08 -0.30 -15.31
CA ASN A 134 -3.92 -0.93 -14.65
C ASN A 134 -4.03 -1.01 -13.13
N SER A 135 -5.19 -0.74 -12.55
CA SER A 135 -5.39 -0.80 -11.09
C SER A 135 -6.78 -1.26 -10.69
N MET A 136 -6.96 -1.57 -9.41
CA MET A 136 -8.25 -1.89 -8.81
C MET A 136 -8.33 -1.32 -7.39
N TRP A 137 -9.48 -0.72 -7.05
CA TRP A 137 -9.75 -0.27 -5.68
C TRP A 137 -10.22 -1.42 -4.81
N ILE A 138 -9.61 -1.57 -3.63
CA ILE A 138 -9.93 -2.61 -2.66
C ILE A 138 -10.18 -1.96 -1.30
N ASP A 139 -11.46 -1.94 -0.89
CA ASP A 139 -11.87 -1.42 0.41
C ASP A 139 -11.27 -2.23 1.55
N GLY A 140 -10.88 -1.57 2.64
CA GLY A 140 -10.36 -2.20 3.83
C GLY A 140 -8.96 -2.82 3.69
N MET A 141 -8.35 -2.74 2.49
CA MET A 141 -6.98 -3.24 2.29
C MET A 141 -5.96 -2.20 2.74
N MET A 142 -5.33 -2.45 3.90
CA MET A 142 -4.41 -1.54 4.56
C MET A 142 -3.03 -2.17 4.82
N SER A 143 -2.89 -3.48 4.66
CA SER A 143 -1.67 -4.19 5.05
C SER A 143 -1.17 -5.16 3.99
N ARG A 144 0.03 -4.87 3.46
CA ARG A 144 0.72 -5.80 2.57
C ARG A 144 0.88 -7.18 3.21
N LYS A 145 1.41 -7.23 4.45
CA LYS A 145 1.75 -8.49 5.13
C LYS A 145 0.54 -9.32 5.51
N LYS A 146 -0.53 -8.66 6.00
CA LYS A 146 -1.69 -9.39 6.55
C LYS A 146 -2.81 -9.63 5.54
N GLN A 147 -2.83 -8.89 4.43
CA GLN A 147 -3.92 -8.95 3.47
C GLN A 147 -3.43 -9.23 2.04
N THR A 148 -2.56 -8.39 1.48
CA THR A 148 -2.16 -8.52 0.08
C THR A 148 -1.37 -9.80 -0.19
N VAL A 149 -0.31 -10.04 0.56
CA VAL A 149 0.57 -11.22 0.37
C VAL A 149 -0.18 -12.54 0.58
N PRO A 150 -0.99 -12.73 1.64
CA PRO A 150 -1.76 -13.97 1.81
C PRO A 150 -2.77 -14.23 0.68
N ASN A 151 -3.43 -13.21 0.15
CA ASN A 151 -4.34 -13.36 -0.99
C ASN A 151 -3.60 -13.81 -2.26
N LEU A 152 -2.43 -13.21 -2.52
CA LEU A 152 -1.58 -13.63 -3.63
C LEU A 152 -1.08 -15.07 -3.43
N GLN A 153 -0.57 -15.41 -2.25
CA GLN A 153 -0.11 -16.77 -1.95
C GLN A 153 -1.21 -17.81 -2.21
N LYS A 154 -2.43 -17.54 -1.74
CA LYS A 154 -3.58 -18.41 -2.02
C LYS A 154 -3.85 -18.57 -3.51
N ALA A 155 -3.82 -17.49 -4.28
CA ALA A 155 -4.07 -17.54 -5.74
C ALA A 155 -2.95 -18.28 -6.48
N PHE A 156 -1.69 -18.12 -6.05
CA PHE A 156 -0.55 -18.87 -6.59
C PHE A 156 -0.49 -20.32 -6.06
N GLY A 157 -1.34 -20.68 -5.10
CA GLY A 157 -1.42 -22.03 -4.52
C GLY A 157 -0.27 -22.35 -3.55
N CYS A 158 0.28 -21.31 -2.87
CA CYS A 158 1.30 -21.48 -1.82
C CYS A 158 0.64 -21.78 -0.47
#